data_b316395651ea866205f3a4179b1b88d4
#
_entry.id   b316395651ea866205f3a4179b1b88d4
#
_cell.length_a   1.000
_cell.length_b   1.000
_cell.length_c   1.000
_cell.angle_alpha   90.00
_cell.angle_beta   90.00
_cell.angle_gamma   90.00
#
_symmetry.space_group_name_H-M   'P 1'
#
loop_
_entity.id
_entity.type
_entity.pdbx_description
1 polymer ?
#
loop_
_entity_poly.entity_id
_entity_poly.type
_entity_poly.pdbx_seq_one_letter_code
_entity_poly.pdbx_strand_id
1 'polypeptide(L)'
;LDNCDNHSYAVNENWGRELLELFSMGVGNYTEDDVRECSRAFTGWTLSPMIPRQAYGRFDWEFEFQEEDHDDGEKTFLGHTGNLDGNDIIDIVCSQPATANFVARHLYNFFVADEPQVPSWQDTPPNDPGAVDMLAKAVVDSNYDMRSVLRVLFMSDFFKNAQFAKIKSPAEVVVGTLRMVGGYEFPAPGIGERSKQAGYMGQDLLNPPSVEGWHTGVEWINSGSLVERVNFAAKQMNDTDRPGVRAIIDRLAAQDGGSFSPEQLVHSYLVLMGPVQILAEHPPT
;
A
#
# COMPACT_ATOMS: atom_id res chain seq x y z
N LEU A 1 3.58 -3.06 16.04
CA LEU A 1 2.44 -3.75 16.70
C LEU A 1 2.80 -4.28 18.10
N ASP A 2 3.98 -3.91 18.60
CA ASP A 2 4.42 -4.11 20.00
C ASP A 2 4.36 -5.57 20.51
N ASN A 3 4.59 -6.57 19.63
CA ASN A 3 4.64 -7.96 20.08
C ASN A 3 5.80 -8.23 21.05
N CYS A 4 6.86 -7.41 21.01
CA CYS A 4 7.95 -7.50 22.00
C CYS A 4 7.50 -7.16 23.43
N ASP A 5 6.33 -6.52 23.59
CA ASP A 5 5.69 -6.22 24.87
C ASP A 5 4.55 -7.23 25.19
N ASN A 6 4.51 -8.36 24.49
CA ASN A 6 3.50 -9.41 24.67
C ASN A 6 4.14 -10.59 25.47
N HIS A 7 3.86 -10.64 26.75
CA HIS A 7 4.47 -11.57 27.69
C HIS A 7 3.44 -12.57 28.26
N SER A 8 3.88 -13.77 28.63
CA SER A 8 3.00 -14.78 29.24
C SER A 8 2.29 -14.29 30.51
N TYR A 9 2.91 -13.40 31.26
CA TYR A 9 2.36 -12.77 32.48
C TYR A 9 1.62 -11.46 32.21
N ALA A 10 1.68 -10.89 31.00
CA ALA A 10 1.05 -9.65 30.59
C ALA A 10 0.75 -9.67 29.09
N VAL A 11 -0.32 -10.41 28.74
CA VAL A 11 -0.70 -10.61 27.33
C VAL A 11 -1.13 -9.30 26.69
N ASN A 12 -0.55 -8.99 25.53
CA ASN A 12 -0.87 -7.80 24.75
C ASN A 12 -1.95 -8.11 23.70
N GLU A 13 -3.21 -7.96 24.08
CA GLU A 13 -4.34 -8.24 23.17
C GLU A 13 -4.38 -7.32 21.94
N ASN A 14 -3.74 -6.15 21.96
CA ASN A 14 -3.64 -5.30 20.78
C ASN A 14 -2.88 -6.00 19.64
N TRP A 15 -1.85 -6.79 19.95
CA TRP A 15 -1.14 -7.57 18.94
C TRP A 15 -2.09 -8.51 18.19
N GLY A 16 -2.84 -9.34 18.90
CA GLY A 16 -3.79 -10.29 18.29
C GLY A 16 -4.88 -9.57 17.50
N ARG A 17 -5.41 -8.47 18.05
CA ARG A 17 -6.43 -7.65 17.38
C ARG A 17 -5.91 -7.11 16.05
N GLU A 18 -4.76 -6.46 16.03
CA GLU A 18 -4.20 -5.88 14.82
C GLU A 18 -3.88 -6.95 13.77
N LEU A 19 -3.34 -8.10 14.21
CA LEU A 19 -3.08 -9.22 13.30
C LEU A 19 -4.35 -9.69 12.61
N LEU A 20 -5.44 -9.85 13.35
CA LEU A 20 -6.70 -10.35 12.80
C LEU A 20 -7.48 -9.30 12.03
N GLU A 21 -7.54 -8.07 12.55
CA GLU A 21 -8.34 -6.98 12.02
C GLU A 21 -7.71 -6.32 10.80
N LEU A 22 -6.45 -5.86 10.92
CA LEU A 22 -5.82 -5.01 9.91
C LEU A 22 -4.90 -5.77 8.95
N PHE A 23 -4.41 -6.95 9.34
CA PHE A 23 -3.35 -7.62 8.57
C PHE A 23 -3.71 -9.00 8.03
N SER A 24 -4.86 -9.59 8.40
CA SER A 24 -5.19 -10.92 7.92
C SER A 24 -6.63 -11.17 7.49
N MET A 25 -7.63 -10.94 8.35
CA MET A 25 -8.99 -11.40 8.07
C MET A 25 -10.04 -10.28 7.99
N GLY A 26 -9.77 -9.13 8.62
CA GLY A 26 -10.73 -8.05 8.76
C GLY A 26 -11.77 -8.28 9.86
N VAL A 27 -12.40 -7.18 10.29
CA VAL A 27 -13.43 -7.18 11.34
C VAL A 27 -14.58 -8.14 11.00
N GLY A 28 -15.13 -8.79 12.03
CA GLY A 28 -16.32 -9.66 11.91
C GLY A 28 -16.01 -11.13 11.60
N ASN A 29 -14.74 -11.51 11.39
CA ASN A 29 -14.34 -12.88 11.08
C ASN A 29 -13.71 -13.61 12.26
N TYR A 30 -13.71 -13.03 13.45
CA TYR A 30 -13.16 -13.56 14.69
C TYR A 30 -13.93 -13.00 15.90
N THR A 31 -13.72 -13.57 17.07
CA THR A 31 -14.30 -13.13 18.34
C THR A 31 -13.25 -12.49 19.24
N GLU A 32 -13.66 -11.82 20.32
CA GLU A 32 -12.74 -11.29 21.34
C GLU A 32 -11.94 -12.39 22.03
N ASP A 33 -12.53 -13.60 22.20
CA ASP A 33 -11.78 -14.74 22.72
C ASP A 33 -10.69 -15.19 21.76
N ASP A 34 -10.95 -15.17 20.43
CA ASP A 34 -9.92 -15.46 19.42
C ASP A 34 -8.78 -14.43 19.47
N VAL A 35 -9.07 -13.14 19.69
CA VAL A 35 -8.04 -12.10 19.86
C VAL A 35 -7.11 -12.43 21.03
N ARG A 36 -7.70 -12.78 22.18
CA ARG A 36 -6.93 -13.12 23.38
C ARG A 36 -6.08 -14.38 23.17
N GLU A 37 -6.68 -15.44 22.64
CA GLU A 37 -6.00 -16.72 22.42
C GLU A 37 -4.89 -16.59 21.34
N CYS A 38 -5.14 -15.80 20.30
CA CYS A 38 -4.12 -15.39 19.32
C CYS A 38 -2.93 -14.71 20.03
N SER A 39 -3.19 -13.69 20.85
CA SER A 39 -2.12 -12.98 21.56
C SER A 39 -1.33 -13.88 22.50
N ARG A 40 -1.99 -14.79 23.23
CA ARG A 40 -1.34 -15.80 24.07
C ARG A 40 -0.36 -16.68 23.27
N ALA A 41 -0.74 -17.06 22.06
CA ALA A 41 0.08 -17.93 21.21
C ALA A 41 1.36 -17.25 20.70
N PHE A 42 1.39 -15.91 20.63
CA PHE A 42 2.55 -15.14 20.21
C PHE A 42 3.43 -14.64 21.37
N THR A 43 3.11 -15.01 22.62
CA THR A 43 4.01 -14.73 23.75
C THR A 43 5.35 -15.43 23.56
N GLY A 44 6.43 -14.84 24.04
CA GLY A 44 7.80 -15.33 23.84
C GLY A 44 8.42 -15.01 22.48
N TRP A 45 7.64 -14.52 21.49
CA TRP A 45 8.17 -14.05 20.21
C TRP A 45 8.72 -12.63 20.37
N THR A 46 10.03 -12.47 20.26
CA THR A 46 10.68 -11.18 20.48
C THR A 46 11.83 -10.95 19.48
N LEU A 47 12.51 -9.83 19.64
CA LEU A 47 13.70 -9.45 18.88
C LEU A 47 14.89 -9.31 19.81
N SER A 48 16.01 -9.87 19.44
CA SER A 48 17.27 -9.64 20.12
C SER A 48 18.31 -8.98 19.23
N PRO A 49 19.25 -8.21 19.83
CA PRO A 49 20.30 -7.59 19.06
C PRO A 49 21.40 -8.61 18.71
N MET A 50 21.75 -8.73 17.45
CA MET A 50 22.89 -9.51 17.01
C MET A 50 24.21 -8.96 17.58
N ILE A 51 25.07 -9.86 18.07
CA ILE A 51 26.42 -9.55 18.58
C ILE A 51 27.46 -10.26 17.68
N PRO A 52 28.51 -9.57 17.22
CA PRO A 52 28.98 -8.22 17.58
C PRO A 52 28.15 -7.10 16.90
N ARG A 53 28.12 -5.94 17.55
CA ARG A 53 27.54 -4.72 16.98
C ARG A 53 28.21 -4.37 15.66
N GLN A 54 27.42 -3.93 14.69
CA GLN A 54 27.96 -3.36 13.47
C GLN A 54 28.70 -2.03 13.70
N ALA A 55 29.42 -1.58 12.65
CA ALA A 55 30.10 -0.28 12.67
C ALA A 55 29.15 0.86 13.08
N TYR A 56 29.67 1.84 13.80
CA TYR A 56 28.91 2.99 14.34
C TYR A 56 27.86 2.66 15.41
N GLY A 57 28.01 1.53 16.10
CA GLY A 57 27.10 1.15 17.20
C GLY A 57 25.71 0.70 16.77
N ARG A 58 25.52 0.42 15.49
CA ARG A 58 24.27 -0.15 14.99
C ARG A 58 24.14 -1.60 15.43
N PHE A 59 22.89 -1.99 15.73
CA PHE A 59 22.52 -3.38 15.96
C PHE A 59 21.73 -3.86 14.72
N ASP A 60 22.03 -5.08 14.29
CA ASP A 60 21.05 -5.87 13.55
C ASP A 60 20.19 -6.59 14.58
N TRP A 61 18.92 -6.72 14.27
CA TRP A 61 17.95 -7.40 15.11
C TRP A 61 17.58 -8.71 14.45
N GLU A 62 17.47 -9.77 15.24
CA GLU A 62 17.00 -11.06 14.79
C GLU A 62 15.82 -11.54 15.63
N PHE A 63 15.00 -12.40 15.04
CA PHE A 63 13.94 -13.06 15.76
C PHE A 63 14.51 -13.97 16.84
N GLU A 64 13.95 -13.90 18.03
CA GLU A 64 14.23 -14.79 19.14
C GLU A 64 12.96 -15.33 19.72
N PHE A 65 12.92 -16.64 20.03
CA PHE A 65 11.87 -17.25 20.80
C PHE A 65 12.36 -17.50 22.23
N GLN A 66 11.68 -16.88 23.19
CA GLN A 66 11.96 -17.02 24.62
C GLN A 66 10.96 -18.01 25.23
N GLU A 67 11.39 -19.27 25.39
CA GLU A 67 10.54 -20.36 25.86
C GLU A 67 9.96 -20.07 27.26
N GLU A 68 10.77 -19.46 28.15
CA GLU A 68 10.34 -19.10 29.51
C GLU A 68 9.27 -18.00 29.57
N ASP A 69 9.08 -17.25 28.47
CA ASP A 69 8.07 -16.20 28.35
C ASP A 69 6.91 -16.60 27.43
N HIS A 70 6.87 -17.86 27.00
CA HIS A 70 5.75 -18.40 26.23
C HIS A 70 4.64 -18.94 27.14
N ASP A 71 3.39 -18.75 26.74
CA ASP A 71 2.22 -19.34 27.38
C ASP A 71 1.96 -20.74 26.81
N ASP A 72 2.41 -21.77 27.50
CA ASP A 72 2.24 -23.19 27.15
C ASP A 72 0.84 -23.76 27.45
N GLY A 73 -0.10 -22.95 27.92
CA GLY A 73 -1.47 -23.38 28.22
C GLY A 73 -2.23 -23.78 26.97
N GLU A 74 -3.22 -24.65 27.16
CA GLU A 74 -4.20 -24.96 26.10
C GLU A 74 -4.91 -23.68 25.64
N LYS A 75 -5.07 -23.52 24.34
CA LYS A 75 -5.72 -22.38 23.68
C LYS A 75 -6.78 -22.91 22.71
N THR A 76 -7.86 -22.14 22.54
CA THR A 76 -8.87 -22.41 21.51
C THR A 76 -8.97 -21.21 20.60
N PHE A 77 -8.57 -21.37 19.33
CA PHE A 77 -8.54 -20.31 18.34
C PHE A 77 -9.27 -20.75 17.07
N LEU A 78 -10.28 -19.99 16.63
CA LEU A 78 -11.12 -20.27 15.46
C LEU A 78 -11.59 -21.74 15.39
N GLY A 79 -11.95 -22.31 16.55
CA GLY A 79 -12.43 -23.70 16.68
C GLY A 79 -11.33 -24.77 16.74
N HIS A 80 -10.07 -24.41 16.69
CA HIS A 80 -8.94 -25.31 16.90
C HIS A 80 -8.47 -25.25 18.34
N THR A 81 -8.33 -26.40 19.00
CA THR A 81 -7.93 -26.48 20.40
C THR A 81 -6.61 -27.25 20.54
N GLY A 82 -5.68 -26.71 21.31
CA GLY A 82 -4.37 -27.34 21.58
C GLY A 82 -3.41 -26.39 22.28
N ASN A 83 -2.18 -26.85 22.47
CA ASN A 83 -1.06 -25.98 22.85
C ASN A 83 -0.54 -25.27 21.58
N LEU A 84 -1.29 -24.24 21.14
CA LEU A 84 -1.02 -23.50 19.89
C LEU A 84 0.08 -22.47 20.13
N ASP A 85 1.03 -22.40 19.19
CA ASP A 85 2.03 -21.34 19.10
C ASP A 85 1.71 -20.34 17.96
N GLY A 86 2.59 -19.34 17.76
CA GLY A 86 2.39 -18.35 16.71
C GLY A 86 2.38 -18.93 15.28
N ASN A 87 3.08 -20.04 15.03
CA ASN A 87 3.07 -20.69 13.71
C ASN A 87 1.72 -21.38 13.48
N ASP A 88 1.17 -22.04 14.50
CA ASP A 88 -0.15 -22.66 14.42
C ASP A 88 -1.24 -21.62 14.11
N ILE A 89 -1.16 -20.45 14.78
CA ILE A 89 -2.08 -19.33 14.51
C ILE A 89 -1.96 -18.87 13.05
N ILE A 90 -0.75 -18.70 12.53
CA ILE A 90 -0.54 -18.29 11.12
C ILE A 90 -1.15 -19.33 10.18
N ASP A 91 -0.91 -20.62 10.40
CA ASP A 91 -1.46 -21.69 9.57
C ASP A 91 -2.99 -21.72 9.60
N ILE A 92 -3.59 -21.58 10.81
CA ILE A 92 -5.04 -21.52 10.98
C ILE A 92 -5.61 -20.29 10.25
N VAL A 93 -5.02 -19.11 10.42
CA VAL A 93 -5.44 -17.87 9.75
C VAL A 93 -5.34 -18.02 8.24
N CYS A 94 -4.24 -18.55 7.71
CA CYS A 94 -4.06 -18.78 6.28
C CYS A 94 -5.06 -19.81 5.70
N SER A 95 -5.61 -20.69 6.52
CA SER A 95 -6.65 -21.64 6.10
C SER A 95 -8.05 -21.01 5.99
N GLN A 96 -8.26 -19.81 6.53
CA GLN A 96 -9.56 -19.15 6.54
C GLN A 96 -9.90 -18.52 5.19
N PRO A 97 -11.11 -18.72 4.64
CA PRO A 97 -11.54 -18.04 3.42
C PRO A 97 -11.51 -16.51 3.55
N ALA A 98 -11.78 -15.99 4.76
CA ALA A 98 -11.72 -14.55 5.05
C ALA A 98 -10.33 -13.96 4.76
N THR A 99 -9.27 -14.69 5.10
CA THR A 99 -7.88 -14.26 4.84
C THR A 99 -7.59 -14.15 3.35
N ALA A 100 -8.01 -15.15 2.57
CA ALA A 100 -7.81 -15.11 1.12
C ALA A 100 -8.56 -13.93 0.48
N ASN A 101 -9.79 -13.66 0.91
CA ASN A 101 -10.58 -12.51 0.46
C ASN A 101 -9.94 -11.18 0.87
N PHE A 102 -9.45 -11.07 2.10
CA PHE A 102 -8.80 -9.89 2.62
C PHE A 102 -7.54 -9.55 1.82
N VAL A 103 -6.66 -10.54 1.62
CA VAL A 103 -5.45 -10.39 0.80
C VAL A 103 -5.80 -10.03 -0.64
N ALA A 104 -6.79 -10.70 -1.24
CA ALA A 104 -7.24 -10.43 -2.59
C ALA A 104 -7.76 -8.99 -2.76
N ARG A 105 -8.55 -8.50 -1.80
CA ARG A 105 -9.08 -7.13 -1.81
C ARG A 105 -7.97 -6.09 -1.65
N HIS A 106 -6.96 -6.35 -0.84
CA HIS A 106 -5.76 -5.51 -0.74
C HIS A 106 -4.98 -5.48 -2.06
N LEU A 107 -4.80 -6.62 -2.74
CA LEU A 107 -4.14 -6.66 -4.04
C LEU A 107 -4.94 -5.89 -5.10
N TYR A 108 -6.26 -6.03 -5.09
CA TYR A 108 -7.14 -5.25 -5.96
C TYR A 108 -7.01 -3.75 -5.68
N ASN A 109 -7.12 -3.33 -4.41
CA ASN A 109 -6.96 -1.94 -4.01
C ASN A 109 -5.58 -1.38 -4.39
N PHE A 110 -4.51 -2.16 -4.26
CA PHE A 110 -3.17 -1.68 -4.55
C PHE A 110 -2.89 -1.57 -6.07
N PHE A 111 -3.33 -2.54 -6.87
CA PHE A 111 -2.93 -2.63 -8.28
C PHE A 111 -4.01 -2.21 -9.28
N VAL A 112 -5.28 -2.27 -8.94
CA VAL A 112 -6.38 -2.16 -9.91
C VAL A 112 -7.16 -0.86 -9.75
N ALA A 113 -7.88 -0.70 -8.65
CA ALA A 113 -8.73 0.46 -8.39
C ALA A 113 -8.86 0.74 -6.90
N ASP A 114 -9.14 1.99 -6.55
CA ASP A 114 -9.32 2.38 -5.15
C ASP A 114 -10.55 1.71 -4.54
N GLU A 115 -10.39 1.21 -3.32
CA GLU A 115 -11.40 0.58 -2.48
C GLU A 115 -11.73 1.47 -1.27
N PRO A 116 -12.88 1.28 -0.60
CA PRO A 116 -13.11 1.83 0.73
C PRO A 116 -12.00 1.42 1.71
N GLN A 117 -11.85 2.16 2.81
CA GLN A 117 -10.82 1.85 3.81
C GLN A 117 -11.11 0.55 4.56
N VAL A 118 -10.05 -0.12 5.03
CA VAL A 118 -10.10 -1.46 5.65
C VAL A 118 -11.17 -1.61 6.75
N PRO A 119 -11.31 -0.70 7.73
CA PRO A 119 -12.29 -0.88 8.78
C PRO A 119 -13.74 -0.94 8.28
N SER A 120 -14.03 -0.36 7.12
CA SER A 120 -15.37 -0.38 6.52
C SER A 120 -15.66 -1.64 5.70
N TRP A 121 -14.68 -2.52 5.47
CA TRP A 121 -14.87 -3.71 4.63
C TRP A 121 -15.86 -4.71 5.21
N GLN A 122 -16.08 -4.69 6.51
CA GLN A 122 -17.12 -5.47 7.15
C GLN A 122 -18.52 -5.18 6.58
N ASP A 123 -18.84 -3.90 6.37
CA ASP A 123 -20.15 -3.43 5.98
C ASP A 123 -20.24 -2.99 4.51
N THR A 124 -19.10 -2.82 3.86
CA THR A 124 -19.02 -2.31 2.49
C THR A 124 -18.44 -3.39 1.56
N PRO A 125 -19.23 -3.90 0.62
CA PRO A 125 -18.73 -4.88 -0.35
C PRO A 125 -17.62 -4.29 -1.22
N PRO A 126 -16.78 -5.15 -1.85
CA PRO A 126 -15.82 -4.70 -2.85
C PRO A 126 -16.51 -3.98 -4.03
N ASN A 127 -15.80 -3.04 -4.64
CA ASN A 127 -16.28 -2.37 -5.85
C ASN A 127 -16.42 -3.34 -7.04
N ASP A 128 -15.55 -4.35 -7.11
CA ASP A 128 -15.64 -5.46 -8.06
C ASP A 128 -15.54 -6.81 -7.32
N PRO A 129 -16.68 -7.35 -6.81
CA PRO A 129 -16.68 -8.63 -6.12
C PRO A 129 -16.16 -9.78 -6.97
N GLY A 130 -16.43 -9.79 -8.28
CA GLY A 130 -15.97 -10.84 -9.18
C GLY A 130 -14.46 -10.88 -9.35
N ALA A 131 -13.81 -9.72 -9.40
CA ALA A 131 -12.35 -9.62 -9.44
C ALA A 131 -11.73 -10.08 -8.11
N VAL A 132 -12.29 -9.68 -6.97
CA VAL A 132 -11.82 -10.09 -5.64
C VAL A 132 -11.99 -11.60 -5.46
N ASP A 133 -13.12 -12.18 -5.83
CA ASP A 133 -13.36 -13.63 -5.76
C ASP A 133 -12.36 -14.42 -6.63
N MET A 134 -12.08 -13.93 -7.84
CA MET A 134 -11.08 -14.53 -8.73
C MET A 134 -9.69 -14.53 -8.10
N LEU A 135 -9.29 -13.41 -7.49
CA LEU A 135 -8.00 -13.29 -6.81
C LEU A 135 -7.95 -14.15 -5.54
N ALA A 136 -9.01 -14.16 -4.73
CA ALA A 136 -9.10 -15.00 -3.52
C ALA A 136 -8.96 -16.48 -3.87
N LYS A 137 -9.64 -16.91 -4.94
CA LYS A 137 -9.47 -18.28 -5.47
C LYS A 137 -8.01 -18.54 -5.87
N ALA A 138 -7.37 -17.61 -6.56
CA ALA A 138 -5.96 -17.77 -6.95
C ALA A 138 -5.01 -17.84 -5.74
N VAL A 139 -5.29 -17.09 -4.65
CA VAL A 139 -4.55 -17.16 -3.38
C VAL A 139 -4.63 -18.58 -2.81
N VAL A 140 -5.83 -19.13 -2.70
CA VAL A 140 -6.04 -20.49 -2.15
C VAL A 140 -5.44 -21.54 -3.05
N ASP A 141 -5.74 -21.53 -4.36
CA ASP A 141 -5.30 -22.55 -5.33
C ASP A 141 -3.77 -22.62 -5.44
N SER A 142 -3.08 -21.51 -5.24
CA SER A 142 -1.62 -21.42 -5.29
C SER A 142 -0.93 -21.62 -3.96
N ASN A 143 -1.68 -21.86 -2.89
CA ASN A 143 -1.16 -21.90 -1.52
C ASN A 143 -0.35 -20.63 -1.19
N TYR A 144 -0.95 -19.45 -1.42
CA TYR A 144 -0.34 -18.13 -1.19
C TYR A 144 0.93 -17.83 -2.00
N ASP A 145 1.18 -18.55 -3.13
CA ASP A 145 2.26 -18.11 -4.04
C ASP A 145 1.88 -16.79 -4.73
N MET A 146 2.35 -15.69 -4.16
CA MET A 146 2.06 -14.34 -4.65
C MET A 146 2.47 -14.12 -6.11
N ARG A 147 3.47 -14.83 -6.61
CA ARG A 147 3.86 -14.73 -8.03
C ARG A 147 2.74 -15.25 -8.93
N SER A 148 2.14 -16.37 -8.58
CA SER A 148 1.01 -16.96 -9.29
C SER A 148 -0.22 -16.08 -9.21
N VAL A 149 -0.54 -15.54 -8.02
CA VAL A 149 -1.66 -14.61 -7.82
C VAL A 149 -1.48 -13.33 -8.65
N LEU A 150 -0.31 -12.70 -8.61
CA LEU A 150 -0.03 -11.50 -9.40
C LEU A 150 -0.06 -11.76 -10.91
N ARG A 151 0.30 -12.98 -11.35
CA ARG A 151 0.14 -13.36 -12.76
C ARG A 151 -1.33 -13.38 -13.16
N VAL A 152 -2.21 -13.95 -12.34
CA VAL A 152 -3.67 -13.92 -12.56
C VAL A 152 -4.16 -12.48 -12.63
N LEU A 153 -3.76 -11.64 -11.67
CA LEU A 153 -4.14 -10.23 -11.62
C LEU A 153 -3.74 -9.48 -12.89
N PHE A 154 -2.45 -9.49 -13.26
CA PHE A 154 -1.96 -8.69 -14.40
C PHE A 154 -2.40 -9.21 -15.77
N MET A 155 -2.79 -10.48 -15.87
CA MET A 155 -3.32 -11.04 -17.12
C MET A 155 -4.83 -10.90 -17.26
N SER A 156 -5.54 -10.50 -16.19
CA SER A 156 -6.99 -10.37 -16.17
C SER A 156 -7.50 -9.19 -17.01
N ASP A 157 -8.75 -9.29 -17.42
CA ASP A 157 -9.43 -8.19 -18.14
C ASP A 157 -9.81 -7.06 -17.19
N PHE A 158 -10.14 -7.35 -15.93
CA PHE A 158 -10.44 -6.30 -14.95
C PHE A 158 -9.23 -5.39 -14.72
N PHE A 159 -8.00 -5.92 -14.69
CA PHE A 159 -6.80 -5.10 -14.58
C PHE A 159 -6.53 -4.29 -15.85
N LYS A 160 -6.63 -4.92 -17.04
CA LYS A 160 -6.39 -4.22 -18.31
C LYS A 160 -7.40 -3.11 -18.59
N ASN A 161 -8.62 -3.25 -18.09
CA ASN A 161 -9.69 -2.25 -18.28
C ASN A 161 -9.69 -1.16 -17.19
N ALA A 162 -8.91 -1.31 -16.11
CA ALA A 162 -8.85 -0.38 -14.99
C ALA A 162 -7.90 0.81 -15.21
N GLN A 163 -7.69 1.24 -16.44
CA GLN A 163 -6.84 2.40 -16.73
C GLN A 163 -7.39 3.65 -16.04
N PHE A 164 -6.51 4.36 -15.32
CA PHE A 164 -6.83 5.58 -14.57
C PHE A 164 -7.86 5.41 -13.44
N ALA A 165 -8.12 4.19 -13.00
CA ALA A 165 -9.06 3.89 -11.93
C ALA A 165 -8.52 4.20 -10.52
N LYS A 166 -7.23 4.52 -10.41
CA LYS A 166 -6.58 4.84 -9.11
C LYS A 166 -6.16 6.30 -9.02
N ILE A 167 -6.38 6.88 -7.86
CA ILE A 167 -5.81 8.18 -7.50
C ILE A 167 -4.39 7.96 -6.99
N LYS A 168 -3.41 8.57 -7.67
CA LYS A 168 -2.01 8.50 -7.25
C LYS A 168 -1.82 9.07 -5.84
N SER A 169 -1.12 8.35 -5.00
CA SER A 169 -0.67 8.85 -3.70
C SER A 169 0.26 10.06 -3.88
N PRO A 170 0.43 10.92 -2.86
CA PRO A 170 1.40 12.02 -2.92
C PRO A 170 2.82 11.57 -3.28
N ALA A 171 3.29 10.45 -2.73
CA ALA A 171 4.59 9.89 -3.07
C ALA A 171 4.70 9.51 -4.55
N GLU A 172 3.67 8.89 -5.12
CA GLU A 172 3.62 8.55 -6.55
C GLU A 172 3.62 9.80 -7.44
N VAL A 173 2.91 10.86 -7.03
CA VAL A 173 2.93 12.14 -7.76
C VAL A 173 4.32 12.75 -7.73
N VAL A 174 4.93 12.84 -6.55
CA VAL A 174 6.27 13.45 -6.39
C VAL A 174 7.32 12.65 -7.16
N VAL A 175 7.42 11.36 -6.90
CA VAL A 175 8.44 10.50 -7.54
C VAL A 175 8.20 10.37 -9.04
N GLY A 176 6.96 10.20 -9.47
CA GLY A 176 6.59 10.11 -10.88
C GLY A 176 6.95 11.38 -11.65
N THR A 177 6.65 12.56 -11.09
CA THR A 177 7.02 13.84 -11.69
C THR A 177 8.53 14.02 -11.77
N LEU A 178 9.26 13.73 -10.67
CA LEU A 178 10.73 13.84 -10.66
C LEU A 178 11.40 12.90 -11.69
N ARG A 179 10.88 11.67 -11.81
CA ARG A 179 11.38 10.72 -12.84
C ARG A 179 11.06 11.18 -14.25
N MET A 180 9.88 11.75 -14.46
CA MET A 180 9.46 12.26 -15.77
C MET A 180 10.31 13.44 -16.23
N VAL A 181 10.60 14.42 -15.35
CA VAL A 181 11.42 15.58 -15.72
C VAL A 181 12.91 15.24 -15.81
N GLY A 182 13.36 14.19 -15.15
CA GLY A 182 14.75 13.70 -15.19
C GLY A 182 15.75 14.59 -14.46
N GLY A 183 17.05 14.28 -14.60
CA GLY A 183 18.13 15.04 -13.97
C GLY A 183 18.40 14.69 -12.51
N TYR A 184 17.94 13.50 -12.05
CA TYR A 184 18.11 12.99 -10.68
C TYR A 184 18.82 11.62 -10.66
N GLU A 185 19.83 11.44 -11.53
CA GLU A 185 20.57 10.17 -11.62
C GLU A 185 21.46 9.90 -10.41
N PHE A 186 21.90 10.97 -9.72
CA PHE A 186 22.71 10.90 -8.51
C PHE A 186 22.08 11.72 -7.39
N PRO A 187 22.36 11.38 -6.10
CA PRO A 187 21.96 12.21 -4.99
C PRO A 187 22.52 13.63 -5.14
N ALA A 188 21.66 14.59 -5.37
CA ALA A 188 22.03 16.00 -5.45
C ALA A 188 21.82 16.68 -4.08
N PRO A 189 22.56 17.75 -3.75
CA PRO A 189 22.27 18.56 -2.57
C PRO A 189 20.79 18.98 -2.55
N GLY A 190 20.15 18.84 -1.40
CA GLY A 190 18.72 19.19 -1.23
C GLY A 190 17.72 18.16 -1.75
N ILE A 191 18.14 16.96 -2.21
CA ILE A 191 17.19 15.93 -2.65
C ILE A 191 16.25 15.49 -1.52
N GLY A 192 16.71 15.49 -0.27
CA GLY A 192 15.88 15.20 0.90
C GLY A 192 14.69 16.13 1.08
N GLU A 193 14.80 17.39 0.60
CA GLU A 193 13.67 18.33 0.63
C GLU A 193 12.53 17.91 -0.30
N ARG A 194 12.79 17.01 -1.24
CA ARG A 194 11.76 16.47 -2.15
C ARG A 194 10.82 15.51 -1.43
N SER A 195 11.27 14.80 -0.40
CA SER A 195 10.41 13.93 0.41
C SER A 195 9.35 14.74 1.16
N LYS A 196 9.67 15.96 1.60
CA LYS A 196 8.72 16.86 2.27
C LYS A 196 7.55 17.26 1.37
N GLN A 197 7.70 17.21 0.04
CA GLN A 197 6.62 17.54 -0.88
C GLN A 197 5.45 16.55 -0.77
N ALA A 198 5.73 15.28 -0.50
CA ALA A 198 4.67 14.30 -0.23
C ALA A 198 3.94 14.63 1.08
N GLY A 199 4.66 15.07 2.12
CA GLY A 199 4.07 15.55 3.38
C GLY A 199 3.13 16.73 3.20
N TYR A 200 3.50 17.73 2.38
CA TYR A 200 2.62 18.88 2.07
C TYR A 200 1.34 18.48 1.33
N MET A 201 1.37 17.35 0.63
CA MET A 201 0.20 16.77 -0.03
C MET A 201 -0.59 15.79 0.87
N GLY A 202 -0.18 15.61 2.14
CA GLY A 202 -0.85 14.77 3.13
C GLY A 202 -0.21 13.41 3.40
N GLN A 203 0.95 13.07 2.78
CA GLN A 203 1.67 11.82 3.02
C GLN A 203 3.07 12.10 3.60
N ASP A 204 3.17 12.13 4.91
CA ASP A 204 4.46 12.22 5.60
C ASP A 204 5.12 10.84 5.59
N LEU A 205 6.14 10.66 4.75
CA LEU A 205 6.76 9.35 4.49
C LEU A 205 7.33 8.76 5.77
N LEU A 206 7.08 7.48 6.00
CA LEU A 206 7.46 6.71 7.18
C LEU A 206 6.79 7.16 8.49
N ASN A 207 5.78 8.03 8.42
CA ASN A 207 5.03 8.50 9.57
C ASN A 207 3.51 8.45 9.27
N PRO A 208 2.90 7.25 9.16
CA PRO A 208 1.47 7.12 8.89
C PRO A 208 0.63 7.66 10.05
N PRO A 209 -0.62 8.11 9.80
CA PRO A 209 -1.49 8.68 10.82
C PRO A 209 -2.02 7.65 11.82
N SER A 210 -2.03 6.38 11.45
CA SER A 210 -2.53 5.28 12.28
C SER A 210 -1.78 3.98 12.00
N VAL A 211 -2.06 2.95 12.78
CA VAL A 211 -1.49 1.60 12.63
C VAL A 211 -1.89 0.95 11.30
N GLU A 212 -3.04 1.29 10.74
CA GLU A 212 -3.49 0.80 9.43
C GLU A 212 -2.76 1.45 8.24
N GLY A 213 -1.98 2.49 8.49
CA GLY A 213 -1.25 3.20 7.45
C GLY A 213 -1.95 4.46 6.95
N TRP A 214 -1.69 4.85 5.71
CA TRP A 214 -2.38 5.94 5.02
C TRP A 214 -3.63 5.43 4.32
N HIS A 215 -4.67 6.21 4.37
CA HIS A 215 -5.84 6.01 3.52
C HIS A 215 -5.47 6.22 2.04
N THR A 216 -6.31 5.75 1.14
CA THR A 216 -6.07 5.78 -0.30
C THR A 216 -7.24 6.43 -1.06
N GLY A 217 -7.13 6.51 -2.36
CA GLY A 217 -8.20 6.99 -3.21
C GLY A 217 -8.53 8.47 -3.01
N VAL A 218 -9.80 8.77 -2.92
CA VAL A 218 -10.32 10.15 -2.83
C VAL A 218 -9.84 10.93 -1.62
N GLU A 219 -9.40 10.26 -0.56
CA GLU A 219 -8.88 10.93 0.63
C GLU A 219 -7.56 11.69 0.38
N TRP A 220 -6.83 11.32 -0.67
CA TRP A 220 -5.70 12.11 -1.14
C TRP A 220 -6.07 13.44 -1.78
N ILE A 221 -7.37 13.67 -2.06
CA ILE A 221 -7.83 14.84 -2.82
C ILE A 221 -8.70 15.72 -1.94
N ASN A 222 -8.11 16.77 -1.44
CA ASN A 222 -8.79 17.92 -0.84
C ASN A 222 -8.26 19.20 -1.49
N SER A 223 -8.88 20.33 -1.24
CA SER A 223 -8.52 21.61 -1.88
C SER A 223 -7.06 21.99 -1.66
N GLY A 224 -6.52 21.77 -0.47
CA GLY A 224 -5.12 22.05 -0.13
C GLY A 224 -4.15 21.12 -0.88
N SER A 225 -4.36 19.80 -0.77
CA SER A 225 -3.50 18.82 -1.43
C SER A 225 -3.53 18.92 -2.96
N LEU A 226 -4.70 19.27 -3.54
CA LEU A 226 -4.81 19.47 -4.98
C LEU A 226 -3.98 20.67 -5.45
N VAL A 227 -4.05 21.82 -4.74
CA VAL A 227 -3.23 23.00 -5.04
C VAL A 227 -1.73 22.66 -4.95
N GLU A 228 -1.31 21.93 -3.90
CA GLU A 228 0.09 21.52 -3.75
C GLU A 228 0.53 20.59 -4.89
N ARG A 229 -0.32 19.65 -5.32
CA ARG A 229 -0.04 18.77 -6.48
C ARG A 229 0.19 19.57 -7.75
N VAL A 230 -0.71 20.52 -8.06
CA VAL A 230 -0.62 21.37 -9.25
C VAL A 230 0.64 22.25 -9.18
N ASN A 231 0.87 22.93 -8.06
CA ASN A 231 2.02 23.80 -7.88
C ASN A 231 3.35 23.04 -8.00
N PHE A 232 3.43 21.86 -7.40
CA PHE A 232 4.63 21.02 -7.49
C PHE A 232 4.89 20.58 -8.94
N ALA A 233 3.88 20.06 -9.62
CA ALA A 233 4.00 19.63 -11.02
C ALA A 233 4.39 20.79 -11.93
N ALA A 234 3.70 21.93 -11.82
CA ALA A 234 4.01 23.13 -12.60
C ALA A 234 5.44 23.63 -12.37
N LYS A 235 5.90 23.67 -11.11
CA LYS A 235 7.27 24.07 -10.77
C LYS A 235 8.32 23.15 -11.41
N GLN A 236 8.08 21.84 -11.46
CA GLN A 236 9.01 20.90 -12.09
C GLN A 236 8.98 21.00 -13.62
N MET A 237 7.79 21.16 -14.22
CA MET A 237 7.61 21.23 -15.67
C MET A 237 8.02 22.57 -16.28
N ASN A 238 8.03 23.66 -15.51
CA ASN A 238 8.50 24.98 -15.99
C ASN A 238 10.02 25.06 -16.19
N ASP A 239 10.78 24.11 -15.67
CA ASP A 239 12.23 24.06 -15.87
C ASP A 239 12.54 23.35 -17.21
N THR A 240 12.59 24.13 -18.30
CA THR A 240 12.80 23.62 -19.65
C THR A 240 14.23 23.10 -19.89
N ASP A 241 15.16 23.31 -18.96
CA ASP A 241 16.50 22.74 -19.02
C ASP A 241 16.55 21.29 -18.55
N ARG A 242 15.48 20.82 -17.90
CA ARG A 242 15.36 19.41 -17.51
C ARG A 242 15.27 18.48 -18.71
N PRO A 243 16.07 17.40 -18.74
CA PRO A 243 16.15 16.53 -19.91
C PRO A 243 14.81 15.92 -20.31
N GLY A 244 13.98 15.52 -19.35
CA GLY A 244 12.66 14.97 -19.64
C GLY A 244 11.67 16.00 -20.17
N VAL A 245 11.69 17.23 -19.64
CA VAL A 245 10.87 18.34 -20.16
C VAL A 245 11.26 18.67 -21.59
N ARG A 246 12.58 18.77 -21.87
CA ARG A 246 13.09 18.99 -23.22
C ARG A 246 12.68 17.88 -24.19
N ALA A 247 12.79 16.61 -23.78
CA ALA A 247 12.35 15.48 -24.59
C ALA A 247 10.85 15.51 -24.92
N ILE A 248 10.01 15.99 -24.01
CA ILE A 248 8.57 16.20 -24.26
C ILE A 248 8.37 17.32 -25.29
N ILE A 249 9.06 18.45 -25.12
CA ILE A 249 8.98 19.59 -26.05
C ILE A 249 9.42 19.16 -27.46
N ASP A 250 10.56 18.46 -27.56
CA ASP A 250 11.09 17.98 -28.85
C ASP A 250 10.13 17.01 -29.55
N ARG A 251 9.50 16.11 -28.78
CA ARG A 251 8.50 15.18 -29.31
C ARG A 251 7.27 15.91 -29.84
N LEU A 252 6.76 16.89 -29.12
CA LEU A 252 5.62 17.71 -29.56
C LEU A 252 5.98 18.51 -30.80
N ALA A 253 7.14 19.18 -30.81
CA ALA A 253 7.61 19.96 -31.96
C ALA A 253 7.75 19.08 -33.22
N ALA A 254 8.13 17.83 -33.10
CA ALA A 254 8.26 16.90 -34.22
C ALA A 254 6.90 16.44 -34.80
N GLN A 255 5.82 16.51 -34.04
CA GLN A 255 4.49 16.04 -34.48
C GLN A 255 3.79 17.04 -35.43
N ASP A 256 3.86 18.35 -35.18
CA ASP A 256 3.06 19.35 -35.89
C ASP A 256 3.90 20.57 -36.43
N GLY A 257 5.17 20.37 -36.66
CA GLY A 257 6.03 21.47 -37.19
C GLY A 257 6.27 22.58 -36.17
N GLY A 258 5.99 22.38 -34.90
CA GLY A 258 6.39 23.25 -33.80
C GLY A 258 5.45 24.42 -33.48
N SER A 259 4.27 24.51 -34.08
CA SER A 259 3.30 25.56 -33.79
C SER A 259 1.97 24.93 -33.28
N PHE A 260 1.65 25.19 -32.01
CA PHE A 260 0.43 24.72 -31.41
C PHE A 260 -0.43 25.88 -30.91
N SER A 261 -1.76 25.79 -31.09
CA SER A 261 -2.66 26.57 -30.26
C SER A 261 -2.64 26.04 -28.81
N PRO A 262 -3.06 26.82 -27.80
CA PRO A 262 -3.17 26.34 -26.43
C PRO A 262 -4.01 25.04 -26.32
N GLU A 263 -5.11 24.95 -27.05
CA GLU A 263 -6.02 23.78 -27.07
C GLU A 263 -5.33 22.56 -27.69
N GLN A 264 -4.60 22.74 -28.79
CA GLN A 264 -3.82 21.67 -29.43
C GLN A 264 -2.73 21.16 -28.50
N LEU A 265 -2.05 22.08 -27.79
CA LEU A 265 -1.02 21.72 -26.82
C LEU A 265 -1.57 20.86 -25.69
N VAL A 266 -2.71 21.28 -25.11
CA VAL A 266 -3.40 20.50 -24.06
C VAL A 266 -3.78 19.12 -24.60
N HIS A 267 -4.38 19.03 -25.77
CA HIS A 267 -4.76 17.76 -26.39
C HIS A 267 -3.54 16.84 -26.59
N SER A 268 -2.46 17.38 -27.13
CA SER A 268 -1.22 16.63 -27.38
C SER A 268 -0.57 16.12 -26.08
N TYR A 269 -0.61 16.91 -25.01
CA TYR A 269 -0.17 16.48 -23.68
C TYR A 269 -1.02 15.33 -23.14
N LEU A 270 -2.34 15.42 -23.28
CA LEU A 270 -3.24 14.37 -22.82
C LEU A 270 -3.02 13.06 -23.57
N VAL A 271 -2.80 13.11 -24.88
CA VAL A 271 -2.42 11.94 -25.69
C VAL A 271 -1.11 11.31 -25.19
N LEU A 272 -0.12 12.12 -24.79
CA LEU A 272 1.14 11.62 -24.22
C LEU A 272 0.97 10.98 -22.83
N MET A 273 -0.02 11.42 -22.07
CA MET A 273 -0.36 10.85 -20.77
C MET A 273 -1.13 9.53 -20.89
N GLY A 274 -1.61 9.19 -22.08
CA GLY A 274 -2.44 8.01 -22.35
C GLY A 274 -3.91 8.39 -22.65
N PRO A 275 -4.81 7.43 -22.82
CA PRO A 275 -6.21 7.66 -23.19
C PRO A 275 -7.02 8.22 -22.00
N VAL A 276 -6.67 9.39 -21.51
CA VAL A 276 -7.41 10.11 -20.46
C VAL A 276 -8.73 10.59 -21.04
N GLN A 277 -9.85 10.11 -20.50
CA GLN A 277 -11.17 10.64 -20.83
C GLN A 277 -11.41 11.94 -20.06
N ILE A 278 -11.50 13.05 -20.76
CA ILE A 278 -11.98 14.30 -20.17
C ILE A 278 -13.51 14.26 -20.24
N LEU A 279 -14.17 14.26 -19.09
CA LEU A 279 -15.62 14.44 -19.05
C LEU A 279 -15.95 15.81 -19.64
N ALA A 280 -16.79 15.84 -20.66
CA ALA A 280 -17.11 17.02 -21.46
C ALA A 280 -17.94 18.11 -20.71
N GLU A 281 -18.12 17.97 -19.41
CA GLU A 281 -19.04 18.82 -18.62
C GLU A 281 -18.46 20.16 -18.18
N HIS A 282 -17.15 20.39 -18.34
CA HIS A 282 -16.55 21.71 -18.09
C HIS A 282 -15.53 22.04 -19.17
N PRO A 283 -15.94 22.72 -20.28
CA PRO A 283 -14.98 23.33 -21.17
C PRO A 283 -14.20 24.40 -20.38
N PRO A 284 -12.88 24.54 -20.63
CA PRO A 284 -12.10 25.60 -19.98
C PRO A 284 -12.71 26.96 -20.33
N THR A 285 -13.07 27.71 -19.29
CA THR A 285 -13.42 29.15 -19.40
C THR A 285 -12.19 29.98 -19.60
#